data_80012316a65d62b39446d82411202536
#
_entry.id   80012316a65d62b39446d82411202536
#
_cell.length_a   1.000
_cell.length_b   1.000
_cell.length_c   1.000
_cell.angle_alpha   90.00
_cell.angle_beta   90.00
_cell.angle_gamma   90.00
#
_symmetry.space_group_name_H-M   'P 1'
#
loop_
_entity.id
_entity.type
_entity.pdbx_description
1 polymer ?
#
loop_
_entity_poly.entity_id
_entity_poly.type
_entity_poly.pdbx_seq_one_letter_code
_entity_poly.pdbx_strand_id
1 'polypeptide(L)' 'MIEERLRTLVRYIGATRLSECTAITERQRWQTVATNKKVKARIEDLEELLKAFPEYELWLWKGEVDPANGQIAPEAE' A
#
# COMPACT_ATOMS: atom_id res chain seq x y z
N MET A 1 5.24 11.40 4.66
CA MET A 1 6.30 10.38 4.54
C MET A 1 5.75 9.14 3.87
N ILE A 2 6.60 8.42 3.17
CA ILE A 2 6.19 7.23 2.43
C ILE A 2 5.59 6.14 3.31
N GLU A 3 6.10 5.99 4.52
CA GLU A 3 5.59 4.98 5.45
C GLU A 3 4.14 5.25 5.85
N GLU A 4 3.78 6.51 6.04
CA GLU A 4 2.40 6.87 6.35
C GLU A 4 1.47 6.61 5.15
N ARG A 5 1.96 6.91 3.95
CA ARG A 5 1.20 6.62 2.74
C ARG A 5 1.01 5.13 2.55
N LEU A 6 2.03 4.33 2.84
CA LEU A 6 1.91 2.88 2.77
C LEU A 6 0.85 2.37 3.75
N ARG A 7 0.87 2.85 4.99
CA ARG A 7 -0.13 2.46 5.98
C ARG A 7 -1.54 2.82 5.53
N THR A 8 -1.69 4.02 4.96
CA THR A 8 -2.97 4.46 4.43
C THR A 8 -3.47 3.53 3.32
N LEU A 9 -2.59 3.16 2.39
CA LEU A 9 -2.94 2.23 1.31
C LEU A 9 -3.32 0.86 1.83
N VAL A 10 -2.56 0.32 2.79
CA VAL A 10 -2.85 -1.00 3.35
C VAL A 10 -4.21 -1.00 4.04
N ARG A 11 -4.55 0.08 4.76
CA ARG A 11 -5.87 0.21 5.38
C ARG A 11 -6.98 0.35 4.34
N TYR A 12 -6.72 1.10 3.28
CA TYR A 12 -7.70 1.33 2.22
C TYR A 12 -8.00 0.06 1.44
N ILE A 13 -6.96 -0.64 1.00
CA ILE A 13 -7.10 -1.88 0.21
C ILE A 13 -7.61 -3.02 1.10
N GLY A 14 -7.07 -3.12 2.30
CA GLY A 14 -7.41 -4.17 3.25
C GLY A 14 -6.40 -5.31 3.28
N ALA A 15 -6.05 -5.73 4.49
CA ALA A 15 -5.05 -6.78 4.71
C ALA A 15 -5.45 -8.12 4.06
N THR A 16 -6.73 -8.45 4.10
CA THR A 16 -7.22 -9.70 3.50
C THR A 16 -7.01 -9.69 1.99
N ARG A 17 -7.38 -8.59 1.33
CA ARG A 17 -7.23 -8.48 -0.11
C ARG A 17 -5.75 -8.50 -0.52
N LEU A 18 -4.90 -7.82 0.24
CA LEU A 18 -3.46 -7.84 -0.02
C LEU A 18 -2.86 -9.22 0.14
N SER A 19 -3.30 -9.98 1.15
CA SER A 19 -2.81 -11.35 1.33
C SER A 19 -3.24 -12.28 0.20
N GLU A 20 -4.36 -11.99 -0.46
CA GLU A 20 -4.85 -12.77 -1.59
C GLU A 20 -4.21 -12.38 -2.92
N CYS A 21 -3.83 -11.11 -3.07
CA CYS A 21 -3.36 -10.56 -4.34
C CYS A 21 -1.85 -10.42 -4.44
N THR A 22 -1.11 -10.64 -3.36
CA THR A 22 0.35 -10.47 -3.35
C THR A 22 1.05 -11.76 -2.93
N ALA A 23 2.37 -11.80 -3.11
CA ALA A 23 3.17 -12.93 -2.66
C ALA A 23 3.30 -12.99 -1.13
N ILE A 24 2.98 -11.91 -0.44
CA ILE A 24 2.93 -11.88 1.02
C ILE A 24 1.54 -12.36 1.44
N THR A 25 1.43 -13.66 1.68
CA THR A 25 0.14 -14.31 1.91
C THR A 25 -0.33 -14.23 3.37
N GLU A 26 0.49 -13.75 4.26
CA GLU A 26 0.14 -13.63 5.67
C GLU A 26 -0.63 -12.32 5.92
N ARG A 27 -1.93 -12.44 6.13
CA ARG A 27 -2.78 -11.31 6.44
C ARG A 27 -2.27 -10.53 7.65
N GLN A 28 -1.75 -11.23 8.65
CA GLN A 28 -1.23 -10.61 9.87
C GLN A 28 -0.08 -9.65 9.58
N ARG A 29 0.77 -9.97 8.61
CA ARG A 29 1.86 -9.08 8.21
C ARG A 29 1.33 -7.75 7.70
N TRP A 30 0.34 -7.79 6.81
CA TRP A 30 -0.28 -6.58 6.27
C TRP A 30 -0.98 -5.77 7.36
N GLN A 31 -1.67 -6.45 8.25
CA GLN A 31 -2.37 -5.79 9.35
C GLN A 31 -1.39 -5.10 10.30
N THR A 32 -0.25 -5.72 10.58
CA THR A 32 0.81 -5.15 11.39
C THR A 32 1.39 -3.89 10.74
N VAL A 33 1.64 -3.93 9.43
CA VAL A 33 2.12 -2.76 8.68
C VAL A 33 1.12 -1.61 8.77
N ALA A 34 -0.18 -1.92 8.71
CA ALA A 34 -1.22 -0.91 8.75
C ALA A 34 -1.40 -0.24 10.12
N THR A 35 -1.18 -0.98 11.19
CA THR A 35 -1.59 -0.53 12.52
C THR A 35 -0.45 -0.29 13.50
N ASN A 36 0.69 -0.95 13.35
CA ASN A 36 1.79 -0.84 14.29
C ASN A 36 2.88 0.12 13.78
N LYS A 37 2.87 1.33 14.31
CA LYS A 37 3.81 2.38 13.89
C LYS A 37 5.27 2.07 14.24
N LYS A 38 5.53 1.13 15.14
CA LYS A 38 6.87 0.71 15.51
C LYS A 38 7.48 -0.28 14.51
N VAL A 39 6.64 -0.94 13.70
CA VAL A 39 7.10 -1.87 12.69
C VAL A 39 7.40 -1.09 11.41
N LYS A 40 8.65 -1.14 10.97
CA LYS A 40 9.04 -0.49 9.72
C LYS A 40 8.60 -1.31 8.52
N ALA A 41 8.12 -0.61 7.50
CA ALA A 41 7.78 -1.24 6.24
C ALA A 41 9.06 -1.69 5.54
N ARG A 42 9.03 -2.87 4.92
CA ARG A 42 10.14 -3.39 4.14
C ARG A 42 9.96 -3.02 2.67
N ILE A 43 11.07 -2.98 1.94
CA ILE A 43 11.02 -2.73 0.49
C ILE A 43 10.11 -3.73 -0.20
N GLU A 44 10.15 -5.00 0.22
CA GLU A 44 9.31 -6.04 -0.39
C GLU A 44 7.81 -5.81 -0.13
N ASP A 45 7.44 -5.16 0.98
CA ASP A 45 6.04 -4.79 1.21
C ASP A 45 5.58 -3.80 0.13
N LEU A 46 6.41 -2.78 -0.15
CA LEU A 46 6.13 -1.79 -1.18
C LEU A 46 6.07 -2.42 -2.56
N GLU A 47 7.05 -3.26 -2.88
CA GLU A 47 7.12 -3.92 -4.19
C GLU A 47 5.91 -4.81 -4.45
N GLU A 48 5.53 -5.62 -3.48
CA GLU A 48 4.39 -6.53 -3.64
C GLU A 48 3.07 -5.78 -3.79
N LEU A 49 2.89 -4.73 -3.00
CA LEU A 49 1.68 -3.92 -3.10
C LEU A 49 1.59 -3.26 -4.49
N LEU A 50 2.68 -2.68 -4.96
CA LEU A 50 2.70 -1.99 -6.26
C LEU A 50 2.62 -2.93 -7.45
N LYS A 51 3.08 -4.16 -7.32
CA LYS A 51 2.86 -5.19 -8.34
C LYS A 51 1.38 -5.50 -8.52
N ALA A 52 0.66 -5.60 -7.41
CA ALA A 52 -0.76 -5.92 -7.44
C ALA A 52 -1.62 -4.69 -7.77
N PHE A 53 -1.19 -3.51 -7.35
CA PHE A 53 -1.94 -2.27 -7.49
C PHE A 53 -1.05 -1.15 -8.03
N PRO A 54 -0.60 -1.24 -9.30
CA PRO A 54 0.33 -0.26 -9.87
C PRO A 54 -0.24 1.15 -10.01
N GLU A 55 -1.56 1.30 -9.93
CA GLU A 55 -2.23 2.59 -10.02
C GLU A 55 -1.89 3.53 -8.87
N TYR A 56 -1.32 3.04 -7.77
CA TYR A 56 -0.96 3.85 -6.61
C TYR A 56 0.53 4.18 -6.54
N GLU A 57 1.30 3.82 -7.57
CA GLU A 57 2.76 3.98 -7.53
C GLU A 57 3.18 5.43 -7.32
N LEU A 58 2.65 6.34 -8.12
CA LEU A 58 3.02 7.74 -8.04
C LEU A 58 2.62 8.36 -6.70
N TRP A 59 1.43 8.04 -6.23
CA TRP A 59 0.96 8.54 -4.95
C TRP A 59 1.79 8.00 -3.79
N LEU A 60 2.13 6.71 -3.82
CA LEU A 60 2.92 6.10 -2.75
C LEU A 60 4.29 6.75 -2.63
N TRP A 61 4.98 6.92 -3.76
CA TRP A 61 6.34 7.46 -3.75
C TRP A 61 6.40 8.96 -3.56
N LYS A 62 5.50 9.72 -4.16
CA LYS A 62 5.58 11.18 -4.24
C LYS A 62 4.39 11.92 -3.64
N GLY A 63 3.32 11.23 -3.29
CA GLY A 63 2.10 11.86 -2.83
C GLY A 63 1.35 12.62 -3.93
N GLU A 64 1.61 12.26 -5.19
CA GLU A 64 1.02 12.92 -6.36
C GLU A 64 0.10 11.98 -7.11
N VAL A 65 -0.73 12.54 -7.96
CA VAL A 65 -1.61 11.75 -8.82
C VAL A 65 -1.48 12.22 -10.27
N ASP A 66 -1.79 11.33 -11.19
CA ASP A 66 -1.85 11.64 -12.63
C ASP A 66 -2.97 10.79 -13.24
N PRO A 67 -4.22 11.21 -13.10
CA PRO A 67 -5.36 10.43 -13.56
C PRO A 67 -5.34 10.13 -15.05
N ALA A 68 -4.74 11.02 -15.85
CA ALA A 68 -4.63 10.81 -17.29
C ALA A 68 -3.78 9.58 -17.63
N ASN A 69 -2.84 9.24 -16.77
CA ASN A 69 -1.98 8.06 -16.92
C ASN A 69 -2.35 6.94 -15.95
N GLY A 70 -3.53 6.99 -15.37
CA GLY A 70 -4.03 5.94 -14.48
C GLY A 70 -3.42 5.95 -13.08
N GLN A 71 -2.75 7.03 -12.68
CA GLN A 71 -2.15 7.13 -11.36
C GLN A 71 -3.10 7.88 -10.42
N ILE A 72 -3.59 7.17 -9.43
CA ILE A 72 -4.63 7.68 -8.51
C ILE A 72 -4.17 7.57 -7.06
N ALA A 73 -4.91 8.24 -6.18
CA ALA A 73 -4.74 8.14 -4.72
C ALA A 73 -5.89 7.34 -4.14
N PRO A 74 -5.69 6.72 -2.94
CA PRO A 74 -6.83 6.15 -2.25
C PRO A 74 -7.82 7.27 -1.90
N GLU A 75 -9.11 6.98 -2.01
CA GLU A 75 -10.11 7.97 -1.73
C GLU A 75 -10.15 8.30 -0.23
N ALA A 76 -10.21 9.59 0.09
CA ALA A 76 -10.39 10.01 1.47
C ALA A 76 -11.82 9.74 1.91
N GLU A 77 -11.96 9.16 3.05
CA GLU A 77 -13.26 8.92 3.65
C GLU A 77 -13.66 10.02 4.62
#